data_0dd148cb910f2cc3c8d0ccce8d76c5ec
#
_entry.id   0dd148cb910f2cc3c8d0ccce8d76c5ec
#
_cell.length_a   1.000
_cell.length_b   1.000
_cell.length_c   1.000
_cell.angle_alpha   90.00
_cell.angle_beta   90.00
_cell.angle_gamma   90.00
#
_symmetry.space_group_name_H-M   'P 1'
#
loop_
_entity.id
_entity.type
_entity.pdbx_description
1 polymer ?
#
loop_
_entity_poly.entity_id
_entity_poly.type
_entity_poly.pdbx_seq_one_letter_code
_entity_poly.pdbx_strand_id
1 'polypeptide(L)'
;MQARTIGLSQDAVERRVRCGHWRRCARGVYFVDDRPFTDAARIRAAVWSNGERAAASGLAAAWWHGITRFAPEIVEVTVPRVSNHSRRSGLRLRRRDLGPADVTECRGLRVTTLPFTVVEAAVRRGGGATLMDQALQRHTHLAALWSSHLRNKGRHGSPAARRLLQVADDGAQSEAERLLIRLLKSAGITGWKANYPVAGYKVDVGFRACKVALEADGFAFHSDSDDFHNDRVRQNAISLAGWQVLRFTWLDLTEYPDRVIAEVKRAIRAR
;
A
#
# COMPACT_ATOMS: atom_id res chain seq x y z
N MET A 1 19.58 5.48 25.37
CA MET A 1 20.63 5.01 24.45
C MET A 1 21.36 6.15 23.77
N GLN A 2 20.70 7.03 23.03
CA GLN A 2 21.35 8.13 22.31
C GLN A 2 22.32 8.98 23.14
N ALA A 3 21.93 9.38 24.39
CA ALA A 3 22.79 10.13 25.27
C ALA A 3 24.10 9.37 25.65
N ARG A 4 24.02 8.04 25.79
CA ARG A 4 25.21 7.21 26.04
C ARG A 4 26.07 7.05 24.80
N THR A 5 25.46 6.95 23.63
CA THR A 5 26.18 6.83 22.35
C THR A 5 27.04 8.08 22.07
N ILE A 6 26.59 9.25 22.54
CA ILE A 6 27.37 10.51 22.45
C ILE A 6 28.26 10.77 23.68
N GLY A 7 28.49 9.74 24.52
CA GLY A 7 29.44 9.81 25.64
C GLY A 7 28.91 10.43 26.93
N LEU A 8 27.61 10.67 27.09
CA LEU A 8 27.05 11.19 28.34
C LEU A 8 26.93 10.09 29.39
N SER A 9 27.47 10.34 30.59
CA SER A 9 27.27 9.47 31.75
C SER A 9 25.84 9.56 32.29
N GLN A 10 25.42 8.56 33.06
CA GLN A 10 24.13 8.53 33.72
C GLN A 10 23.95 9.77 34.62
N ASP A 11 24.96 10.12 35.41
CA ASP A 11 24.93 11.28 36.33
C ASP A 11 24.80 12.60 35.55
N ALA A 12 25.43 12.69 34.38
CA ALA A 12 25.30 13.86 33.50
C ALA A 12 23.85 14.02 32.97
N VAL A 13 23.18 12.91 32.66
CA VAL A 13 21.76 12.89 32.25
C VAL A 13 20.87 13.31 33.43
N GLU A 14 21.06 12.71 34.61
CA GLU A 14 20.26 13.00 35.79
C GLU A 14 20.42 14.45 36.28
N ARG A 15 21.63 15.00 36.21
CA ARG A 15 21.88 16.42 36.49
C ARG A 15 21.08 17.33 35.55
N ARG A 16 21.06 17.05 34.23
CA ARG A 16 20.29 17.85 33.27
C ARG A 16 18.78 17.78 33.52
N VAL A 17 18.28 16.64 33.95
CA VAL A 17 16.87 16.48 34.33
C VAL A 17 16.57 17.28 35.62
N ARG A 18 17.43 17.20 36.63
CA ARG A 18 17.31 17.92 37.90
C ARG A 18 17.36 19.44 37.72
N CYS A 19 18.21 19.92 36.80
CA CYS A 19 18.31 21.34 36.45
C CYS A 19 17.19 21.83 35.51
N GLY A 20 16.22 20.99 35.14
CA GLY A 20 15.13 21.39 34.23
C GLY A 20 15.50 21.51 32.76
N HIS A 21 16.77 21.28 32.37
CA HIS A 21 17.19 21.35 30.97
C HIS A 21 16.63 20.19 30.15
N TRP A 22 16.36 19.05 30.79
CA TRP A 22 15.79 17.86 30.16
C TRP A 22 14.56 17.39 30.91
N ARG A 23 13.53 17.02 30.15
CA ARG A 23 12.32 16.43 30.68
C ARG A 23 12.28 14.92 30.38
N ARG A 24 12.02 14.12 31.39
CA ARG A 24 11.85 12.68 31.22
C ARG A 24 10.47 12.39 30.60
N CYS A 25 10.46 11.92 29.35
CA CYS A 25 9.22 11.57 28.62
C CYS A 25 8.79 10.11 28.89
N ALA A 26 9.76 9.22 29.05
CA ALA A 26 9.55 7.80 29.35
C ALA A 26 10.82 7.19 29.94
N ARG A 27 10.77 5.88 30.30
CA ARG A 27 11.97 5.16 30.77
C ARG A 27 13.07 5.23 29.72
N GLY A 28 14.19 5.84 30.06
CA GLY A 28 15.36 5.96 29.18
C GLY A 28 15.18 6.94 28.01
N VAL A 29 14.07 7.71 27.97
CA VAL A 29 13.81 8.70 26.92
C VAL A 29 13.64 10.08 27.55
N TYR A 30 14.48 11.01 27.11
CA TYR A 30 14.53 12.38 27.60
C TYR A 30 14.32 13.33 26.42
N PHE A 31 13.63 14.42 26.70
CA PHE A 31 13.43 15.51 25.75
C PHE A 31 14.25 16.72 26.22
N VAL A 32 15.00 17.33 25.32
CA VAL A 32 15.71 18.59 25.60
C VAL A 32 14.66 19.70 25.55
N ASP A 33 14.39 20.32 26.72
CA ASP A 33 13.23 21.21 26.91
C ASP A 33 13.54 22.66 26.48
N ASP A 34 14.27 22.81 25.36
CA ASP A 34 14.60 24.06 24.69
C ASP A 34 13.69 24.41 23.49
N ARG A 35 12.71 23.58 23.25
CA ARG A 35 11.80 23.66 22.10
C ARG A 35 10.44 23.03 22.38
N PRO A 36 9.39 23.33 21.57
CA PRO A 36 8.06 22.73 21.73
C PRO A 36 8.09 21.19 21.59
N PHE A 37 7.34 20.51 22.47
CA PHE A 37 7.15 19.08 22.39
C PHE A 37 6.11 18.74 21.30
N THR A 38 6.58 18.57 20.09
CA THR A 38 5.75 18.35 18.89
C THR A 38 5.22 16.92 18.82
N ASP A 39 4.27 16.66 17.90
CA ASP A 39 3.80 15.31 17.57
C ASP A 39 4.94 14.39 17.13
N ALA A 40 5.91 14.90 16.39
CA ALA A 40 7.10 14.15 16.02
C ALA A 40 7.92 13.75 17.26
N ALA A 41 8.08 14.62 18.24
CA ALA A 41 8.73 14.28 19.49
C ALA A 41 7.95 13.25 20.29
N ARG A 42 6.61 13.37 20.34
CA ARG A 42 5.70 12.44 21.00
C ARG A 42 5.80 11.03 20.39
N ILE A 43 5.77 10.92 19.07
CA ILE A 43 5.89 9.63 18.36
C ILE A 43 7.27 9.03 18.57
N ARG A 44 8.37 9.82 18.46
CA ARG A 44 9.73 9.34 18.76
C ARG A 44 9.82 8.80 20.19
N ALA A 45 9.33 9.55 21.17
CA ALA A 45 9.34 9.13 22.56
C ALA A 45 8.58 7.83 22.77
N ALA A 46 7.42 7.67 22.13
CA ALA A 46 6.63 6.45 22.18
C ALA A 46 7.39 5.25 21.62
N VAL A 47 8.03 5.38 20.45
CA VAL A 47 8.81 4.28 19.83
C VAL A 47 10.05 3.96 20.66
N TRP A 48 10.89 4.94 20.93
CA TRP A 48 12.18 4.71 21.62
C TRP A 48 12.02 4.17 23.05
N SER A 49 10.92 4.50 23.73
CA SER A 49 10.65 3.95 25.08
C SER A 49 10.28 2.47 25.09
N ASN A 50 10.03 1.90 23.90
CA ASN A 50 9.67 0.51 23.72
C ASN A 50 10.81 -0.35 23.10
N GLY A 51 12.05 0.19 23.12
CA GLY A 51 13.27 -0.52 22.72
C GLY A 51 13.61 -0.37 21.24
N GLU A 52 14.79 -0.85 20.88
CA GLU A 52 15.39 -0.67 19.54
C GLU A 52 14.60 -1.37 18.42
N ARG A 53 13.93 -2.47 18.75
CA ARG A 53 13.10 -3.23 17.79
C ARG A 53 11.68 -2.70 17.67
N ALA A 54 11.30 -1.70 18.45
CA ALA A 54 10.00 -1.05 18.33
C ALA A 54 9.92 -0.20 17.06
N ALA A 55 8.76 -0.16 16.42
CA ALA A 55 8.51 0.64 15.23
C ALA A 55 7.16 1.37 15.34
N ALA A 56 7.09 2.62 14.88
CA ALA A 56 5.81 3.27 14.67
C ALA A 56 4.99 2.48 13.65
N SER A 57 3.68 2.35 13.88
CA SER A 57 2.78 1.56 13.04
C SER A 57 1.38 2.19 12.95
N GLY A 58 0.52 1.65 12.09
CA GLY A 58 -0.83 2.14 11.91
C GLY A 58 -0.89 3.64 11.55
N LEU A 59 -1.82 4.39 12.15
CA LEU A 59 -1.99 5.81 11.85
C LEU A 59 -0.79 6.68 12.26
N ALA A 60 0.00 6.28 13.28
CA ALA A 60 1.21 7.01 13.64
C ALA A 60 2.30 6.90 12.56
N ALA A 61 2.44 5.72 11.96
CA ALA A 61 3.32 5.55 10.81
C ALA A 61 2.77 6.24 9.56
N ALA A 62 1.45 6.23 9.33
CA ALA A 62 0.83 6.94 8.22
C ALA A 62 1.11 8.45 8.27
N TRP A 63 0.98 9.06 9.44
CA TRP A 63 1.36 10.45 9.63
C TRP A 63 2.86 10.67 9.43
N TRP A 64 3.69 9.76 9.93
CA TRP A 64 5.14 9.83 9.77
C TRP A 64 5.58 9.76 8.31
N HIS A 65 4.89 8.99 7.49
CA HIS A 65 5.11 8.94 6.04
C HIS A 65 4.48 10.13 5.28
N GLY A 66 3.72 10.99 5.95
CA GLY A 66 3.05 12.13 5.31
C GLY A 66 1.76 11.79 4.58
N ILE A 67 1.19 10.59 4.81
CA ILE A 67 -0.08 10.17 4.21
C ILE A 67 -1.25 10.92 4.85
N THR A 68 -1.22 11.10 6.17
CA THR A 68 -2.26 11.84 6.90
C THR A 68 -1.75 13.20 7.36
N ARG A 69 -2.63 14.21 7.31
CA ARG A 69 -2.30 15.58 7.70
C ARG A 69 -2.11 15.73 9.23
N PHE A 70 -2.93 15.04 10.01
CA PHE A 70 -2.97 15.16 11.47
C PHE A 70 -2.39 13.90 12.12
N ALA A 71 -1.58 14.10 13.15
CA ALA A 71 -1.07 13.01 13.96
C ALA A 71 -2.21 12.40 14.83
N PRO A 72 -2.23 11.07 15.02
CA PRO A 72 -3.23 10.44 15.87
C PRO A 72 -2.99 10.76 17.35
N GLU A 73 -4.05 10.89 18.14
CA GLU A 73 -3.94 11.03 19.59
C GLU A 73 -3.26 9.81 20.22
N ILE A 74 -3.66 8.61 19.79
CA ILE A 74 -3.09 7.35 20.26
C ILE A 74 -1.97 6.93 19.31
N VAL A 75 -0.75 6.90 19.81
CA VAL A 75 0.41 6.42 19.03
C VAL A 75 0.40 4.89 18.99
N GLU A 76 0.25 4.30 17.83
CA GLU A 76 0.44 2.85 17.65
C GLU A 76 1.92 2.53 17.48
N VAL A 77 2.41 1.59 18.30
CA VAL A 77 3.78 1.09 18.23
C VAL A 77 3.76 -0.43 18.15
N THR A 78 4.44 -0.97 17.16
CA THR A 78 4.66 -2.41 17.06
C THR A 78 5.95 -2.79 17.76
N VAL A 79 5.86 -3.80 18.62
CA VAL A 79 6.97 -4.39 19.38
C VAL A 79 7.05 -5.89 19.12
N PRO A 80 8.20 -6.55 19.32
CA PRO A 80 8.31 -8.00 19.23
C PRO A 80 7.31 -8.72 20.14
N ARG A 81 6.88 -9.93 19.76
CA ARG A 81 5.90 -10.73 20.53
C ARG A 81 6.29 -10.92 21.99
N VAL A 82 7.56 -11.18 22.21
CA VAL A 82 8.14 -11.47 23.54
C VAL A 82 8.39 -10.21 24.41
N SER A 83 7.96 -9.04 23.96
CA SER A 83 8.16 -7.79 24.72
C SER A 83 7.26 -7.69 25.92
N ASN A 84 7.84 -7.34 27.08
CA ASN A 84 7.15 -7.14 28.36
C ASN A 84 6.77 -5.68 28.62
N HIS A 85 6.58 -4.87 27.57
CA HIS A 85 6.20 -3.47 27.74
C HIS A 85 4.74 -3.35 28.18
N SER A 86 4.47 -2.50 29.18
CA SER A 86 3.14 -2.23 29.71
C SER A 86 2.39 -1.20 28.85
N ARG A 87 1.06 -1.28 28.89
CA ARG A 87 0.18 -0.27 28.30
C ARG A 87 0.34 1.06 29.04
N ARG A 88 0.31 2.15 28.29
CA ARG A 88 0.31 3.52 28.82
C ARG A 88 -0.77 4.33 28.13
N SER A 89 -1.28 5.37 28.79
CA SER A 89 -2.20 6.32 28.17
C SER A 89 -1.57 6.93 26.91
N GLY A 90 -2.37 7.12 25.86
CA GLY A 90 -1.90 7.65 24.57
C GLY A 90 -1.06 6.69 23.74
N LEU A 91 -0.84 5.43 24.20
CA LEU A 91 -0.01 4.43 23.51
C LEU A 91 -0.79 3.13 23.29
N ARG A 92 -0.77 2.63 22.07
CA ARG A 92 -1.29 1.31 21.70
C ARG A 92 -0.17 0.41 21.23
N LEU A 93 0.14 -0.62 22.03
CA LEU A 93 1.16 -1.61 21.66
C LEU A 93 0.56 -2.75 20.83
N ARG A 94 1.24 -3.06 19.73
CA ARG A 94 0.99 -4.24 18.88
C ARG A 94 2.13 -5.21 19.05
N ARG A 95 1.89 -6.38 19.65
CA ARG A 95 2.90 -7.41 19.84
C ARG A 95 2.91 -8.35 18.64
N ARG A 96 3.91 -8.18 17.79
CA ARG A 96 4.14 -9.04 16.62
C ARG A 96 5.56 -8.86 16.10
N ASP A 97 6.08 -9.88 15.46
CA ASP A 97 7.33 -9.78 14.76
C ASP A 97 7.10 -9.20 13.36
N LEU A 98 7.89 -8.19 13.01
CA LEU A 98 7.90 -7.58 11.68
C LEU A 98 9.05 -8.21 10.87
N GLY A 99 8.74 -8.65 9.66
CA GLY A 99 9.77 -9.08 8.71
C GLY A 99 10.61 -7.88 8.20
N PRO A 100 11.79 -8.14 7.64
CA PRO A 100 12.65 -7.07 7.10
C PRO A 100 11.94 -6.23 6.03
N ALA A 101 11.08 -6.85 5.22
CA ALA A 101 10.31 -6.18 4.17
C ALA A 101 9.13 -5.32 4.70
N ASP A 102 8.83 -5.37 6.00
CA ASP A 102 7.68 -4.68 6.60
C ASP A 102 8.10 -3.54 7.54
N VAL A 103 9.40 -3.30 7.68
CA VAL A 103 9.96 -2.26 8.55
C VAL A 103 11.11 -1.53 7.87
N THR A 104 11.20 -0.23 8.12
CA THR A 104 12.26 0.63 7.58
C THR A 104 12.63 1.71 8.58
N GLU A 105 13.64 2.48 8.28
CA GLU A 105 13.95 3.72 8.97
C GLU A 105 13.56 4.91 8.11
N CYS A 106 12.85 5.86 8.69
CA CYS A 106 12.43 7.08 8.03
C CYS A 106 12.65 8.27 8.98
N ARG A 107 13.42 9.27 8.55
CA ARG A 107 13.74 10.45 9.35
C ARG A 107 14.25 10.13 10.76
N GLY A 108 15.17 9.14 10.87
CA GLY A 108 15.75 8.72 12.14
C GLY A 108 14.79 8.02 13.10
N LEU A 109 13.69 7.46 12.59
CA LEU A 109 12.75 6.66 13.35
C LEU A 109 12.45 5.35 12.65
N ARG A 110 12.46 4.26 13.39
CA ARG A 110 12.01 2.95 12.92
C ARG A 110 10.49 2.96 12.77
N VAL A 111 10.02 2.68 11.57
CA VAL A 111 8.60 2.70 11.20
C VAL A 111 8.25 1.49 10.34
N THR A 112 6.99 1.14 10.25
CA THR A 112 6.53 0.17 9.24
C THR A 112 6.72 0.75 7.84
N THR A 113 7.06 -0.11 6.85
CA THR A 113 7.20 0.33 5.45
C THR A 113 5.91 0.96 4.95
N LEU A 114 6.01 1.82 3.97
CA LEU A 114 4.87 2.59 3.47
C LEU A 114 3.72 1.67 3.00
N PRO A 115 3.93 0.62 2.17
CA PRO A 115 2.83 -0.27 1.78
C PRO A 115 2.19 -1.00 2.97
N PHE A 116 3.00 -1.48 3.91
CA PHE A 116 2.48 -2.13 5.12
C PHE A 116 1.69 -1.16 6.00
N THR A 117 2.18 0.07 6.13
CA THR A 117 1.51 1.14 6.86
C THR A 117 0.14 1.46 6.28
N VAL A 118 0.04 1.60 4.95
CA VAL A 118 -1.24 1.89 4.27
C VAL A 118 -2.25 0.78 4.52
N VAL A 119 -1.88 -0.48 4.26
CA VAL A 119 -2.75 -1.64 4.47
C VAL A 119 -3.22 -1.74 5.92
N GLU A 120 -2.35 -1.45 6.87
CA GLU A 120 -2.68 -1.51 8.28
C GLU A 120 -3.51 -0.31 8.76
N ALA A 121 -3.17 0.89 8.34
CA ALA A 121 -3.85 2.13 8.75
C ALA A 121 -5.26 2.22 8.14
N ALA A 122 -5.45 1.74 6.91
CA ALA A 122 -6.75 1.75 6.25
C ALA A 122 -7.83 0.94 7.00
N VAL A 123 -7.46 -0.10 7.73
CA VAL A 123 -8.42 -0.88 8.53
C VAL A 123 -8.63 -0.33 9.95
N ARG A 124 -8.05 0.82 10.29
CA ARG A 124 -8.23 1.48 11.59
C ARG A 124 -9.40 2.48 11.55
N ARG A 125 -9.98 2.72 12.71
CA ARG A 125 -10.91 3.85 12.87
C ARG A 125 -10.17 5.15 12.55
N GLY A 126 -10.66 5.93 11.61
CA GLY A 126 -10.00 7.11 11.06
C GLY A 126 -9.09 6.85 9.85
N GLY A 127 -9.05 5.60 9.35
CA GLY A 127 -8.48 5.23 8.05
C GLY A 127 -9.55 5.10 6.96
N GLY A 128 -9.73 3.90 6.43
CA GLY A 128 -10.73 3.60 5.40
C GLY A 128 -10.18 3.70 3.98
N ALA A 129 -11.08 3.63 3.01
CA ALA A 129 -10.76 3.71 1.59
C ALA A 129 -10.06 5.04 1.25
N THR A 130 -10.51 6.15 1.81
CA THR A 130 -9.93 7.48 1.55
C THR A 130 -8.43 7.54 1.86
N LEU A 131 -7.98 6.91 2.94
CA LEU A 131 -6.55 6.86 3.27
C LEU A 131 -5.78 6.03 2.24
N MET A 132 -6.37 4.90 1.81
CA MET A 132 -5.77 4.03 0.79
C MET A 132 -5.69 4.76 -0.56
N ASP A 133 -6.76 5.44 -0.97
CA ASP A 133 -6.82 6.21 -2.22
C ASP A 133 -5.78 7.34 -2.23
N GLN A 134 -5.69 8.11 -1.14
CA GLN A 134 -4.66 9.15 -1.00
C GLN A 134 -3.24 8.61 -1.11
N ALA A 135 -2.99 7.44 -0.52
CA ALA A 135 -1.70 6.79 -0.61
C ALA A 135 -1.40 6.30 -2.03
N LEU A 136 -2.37 5.72 -2.72
CA LEU A 136 -2.24 5.27 -4.10
C LEU A 136 -1.99 6.42 -5.08
N GLN A 137 -2.59 7.59 -4.84
CA GLN A 137 -2.40 8.75 -5.70
C GLN A 137 -1.00 9.37 -5.64
N ARG A 138 -0.28 9.26 -4.50
CA ARG A 138 0.93 10.08 -4.25
C ARG A 138 2.13 9.32 -3.68
N HIS A 139 1.94 8.14 -3.10
CA HIS A 139 2.96 7.54 -2.25
C HIS A 139 3.32 6.10 -2.62
N THR A 140 2.41 5.34 -3.22
CA THR A 140 2.60 3.92 -3.49
C THR A 140 1.72 3.45 -4.65
N HIS A 141 1.84 2.20 -5.03
CA HIS A 141 1.02 1.57 -6.06
C HIS A 141 0.35 0.30 -5.53
N LEU A 142 -0.76 -0.08 -6.16
CA LEU A 142 -1.64 -1.15 -5.68
C LEU A 142 -0.92 -2.50 -5.56
N ALA A 143 -0.01 -2.83 -6.49
CA ALA A 143 0.80 -4.05 -6.43
C ALA A 143 1.66 -4.14 -5.16
N ALA A 144 2.24 -3.02 -4.69
CA ALA A 144 3.01 -3.00 -3.44
C ALA A 144 2.10 -3.23 -2.22
N LEU A 145 0.89 -2.69 -2.23
CA LEU A 145 -0.10 -2.91 -1.18
C LEU A 145 -0.53 -4.39 -1.13
N TRP A 146 -0.85 -4.98 -2.28
CA TRP A 146 -1.16 -6.41 -2.38
C TRP A 146 -0.01 -7.28 -1.90
N SER A 147 1.21 -7.04 -2.36
CA SER A 147 2.41 -7.77 -1.93
C SER A 147 2.59 -7.71 -0.41
N SER A 148 2.38 -6.54 0.19
CA SER A 148 2.46 -6.37 1.63
C SER A 148 1.33 -7.11 2.36
N HIS A 149 0.10 -7.04 1.85
CA HIS A 149 -1.05 -7.77 2.40
C HIS A 149 -0.82 -9.28 2.39
N LEU A 150 -0.32 -9.83 1.28
CA LEU A 150 -0.08 -11.25 1.09
C LEU A 150 0.98 -11.81 2.04
N ARG A 151 2.11 -11.09 2.20
CA ARG A 151 3.14 -11.47 3.20
C ARG A 151 2.58 -11.48 4.62
N ASN A 152 1.48 -10.79 4.86
CA ASN A 152 0.89 -10.58 6.17
C ASN A 152 -0.52 -11.20 6.32
N LYS A 153 -0.87 -12.20 5.50
CA LYS A 153 -2.14 -12.95 5.63
C LYS A 153 -2.32 -13.50 7.06
N GLY A 154 -3.57 -13.60 7.50
CA GLY A 154 -3.93 -14.12 8.82
C GLY A 154 -3.75 -13.15 9.99
N ARG A 155 -3.24 -11.94 9.78
CA ARG A 155 -3.18 -10.90 10.83
C ARG A 155 -4.56 -10.28 11.08
N HIS A 156 -4.75 -9.76 12.29
CA HIS A 156 -5.96 -9.03 12.64
C HIS A 156 -6.22 -7.87 11.67
N GLY A 157 -7.42 -7.82 11.10
CA GLY A 157 -7.81 -6.84 10.07
C GLY A 157 -7.53 -7.29 8.63
N SER A 158 -6.88 -8.44 8.41
CA SER A 158 -6.56 -8.97 7.08
C SER A 158 -7.79 -9.11 6.16
N PRO A 159 -8.96 -9.62 6.60
CA PRO A 159 -10.15 -9.67 5.75
C PRO A 159 -10.67 -8.28 5.35
N ALA A 160 -10.60 -7.30 6.25
CA ALA A 160 -11.03 -5.93 5.94
C ALA A 160 -10.03 -5.26 4.97
N ALA A 161 -8.73 -5.48 5.16
CA ALA A 161 -7.70 -4.99 4.24
C ALA A 161 -7.89 -5.58 2.83
N ARG A 162 -8.15 -6.89 2.74
CA ARG A 162 -8.43 -7.54 1.45
C ARG A 162 -9.61 -6.90 0.73
N ARG A 163 -10.72 -6.64 1.44
CA ARG A 163 -11.89 -5.97 0.84
C ARG A 163 -11.56 -4.57 0.32
N LEU A 164 -10.79 -3.78 1.07
CA LEU A 164 -10.39 -2.45 0.61
C LEU A 164 -9.47 -2.52 -0.62
N LEU A 165 -8.55 -3.47 -0.65
CA LEU A 165 -7.67 -3.70 -1.79
C LEU A 165 -8.46 -4.15 -3.03
N GLN A 166 -9.45 -5.03 -2.88
CA GLN A 166 -10.33 -5.45 -3.96
C GLN A 166 -11.12 -4.27 -4.53
N VAL A 167 -11.71 -3.43 -3.68
CA VAL A 167 -12.44 -2.23 -4.14
C VAL A 167 -11.51 -1.28 -4.90
N ALA A 168 -10.28 -1.11 -4.43
CA ALA A 168 -9.28 -0.26 -5.11
C ALA A 168 -8.86 -0.87 -6.47
N ASP A 169 -8.75 -2.19 -6.55
CA ASP A 169 -8.41 -2.93 -7.77
C ASP A 169 -9.54 -2.85 -8.81
N ASP A 170 -10.78 -3.10 -8.40
CA ASP A 170 -11.95 -2.96 -9.25
C ASP A 170 -12.07 -1.53 -9.81
N GLY A 171 -11.79 -0.53 -8.98
CA GLY A 171 -11.76 0.88 -9.40
C GLY A 171 -10.67 1.16 -10.44
N ALA A 172 -9.48 0.65 -10.24
CA ALA A 172 -8.35 0.81 -11.16
C ALA A 172 -8.60 0.09 -12.48
N GLN A 173 -9.17 -1.12 -12.45
CA GLN A 173 -9.56 -1.86 -13.65
C GLN A 173 -10.60 -1.10 -14.47
N SER A 174 -11.68 -0.62 -13.83
CA SER A 174 -12.71 0.16 -14.51
C SER A 174 -12.18 1.45 -15.14
N GLU A 175 -11.14 2.04 -14.56
CA GLU A 175 -10.51 3.23 -15.12
C GLU A 175 -9.61 2.87 -16.34
N ALA A 176 -8.89 1.76 -16.27
CA ALA A 176 -8.10 1.23 -17.38
C ALA A 176 -8.97 0.89 -18.59
N GLU A 177 -10.11 0.23 -18.37
CA GLU A 177 -11.10 -0.05 -19.43
C GLU A 177 -11.61 1.24 -20.10
N ARG A 178 -11.95 2.26 -19.30
CA ARG A 178 -12.39 3.56 -19.83
C ARG A 178 -11.28 4.26 -20.61
N LEU A 179 -10.04 4.16 -20.17
CA LEU A 179 -8.89 4.73 -20.85
C LEU A 179 -8.65 4.02 -22.20
N LEU A 180 -8.67 2.69 -22.22
CA LEU A 180 -8.57 1.91 -23.45
C LEU A 180 -9.65 2.34 -24.47
N ILE A 181 -10.90 2.44 -24.05
CA ILE A 181 -12.02 2.91 -24.90
C ILE A 181 -11.76 4.32 -25.44
N ARG A 182 -11.26 5.25 -24.60
CA ARG A 182 -10.92 6.61 -25.05
C ARG A 182 -9.82 6.59 -26.11
N LEU A 183 -8.78 5.79 -25.93
CA LEU A 183 -7.67 5.65 -26.89
C LEU A 183 -8.15 5.11 -28.22
N LEU A 184 -9.01 4.09 -28.25
CA LEU A 184 -9.59 3.56 -29.48
C LEU A 184 -10.41 4.62 -30.23
N LYS A 185 -11.24 5.37 -29.51
CA LYS A 185 -12.05 6.45 -30.10
C LYS A 185 -11.18 7.56 -30.67
N SER A 186 -10.19 8.04 -29.94
CA SER A 186 -9.28 9.11 -30.38
C SER A 186 -8.45 8.71 -31.60
N ALA A 187 -8.10 7.43 -31.69
CA ALA A 187 -7.38 6.86 -32.85
C ALA A 187 -8.25 6.53 -34.06
N GLY A 188 -9.58 6.82 -33.99
CA GLY A 188 -10.53 6.54 -35.07
C GLY A 188 -10.76 5.05 -35.34
N ILE A 189 -10.46 4.18 -34.38
CA ILE A 189 -10.65 2.72 -34.54
C ILE A 189 -12.13 2.40 -34.29
N THR A 190 -12.78 1.75 -35.26
CA THR A 190 -14.19 1.38 -35.24
C THR A 190 -14.38 -0.14 -35.36
N GLY A 191 -15.63 -0.63 -35.30
CA GLY A 191 -15.96 -2.05 -35.47
C GLY A 191 -15.81 -2.88 -34.18
N TRP A 192 -15.62 -2.25 -33.04
CA TRP A 192 -15.56 -2.91 -31.74
C TRP A 192 -16.83 -2.72 -30.90
N LYS A 193 -17.00 -3.58 -29.90
CA LYS A 193 -18.00 -3.43 -28.85
C LYS A 193 -17.36 -3.63 -27.50
N ALA A 194 -17.72 -2.77 -26.53
CA ALA A 194 -17.30 -2.94 -25.14
C ALA A 194 -18.08 -4.10 -24.47
N ASN A 195 -17.46 -4.69 -23.47
CA ASN A 195 -18.01 -5.80 -22.69
C ASN A 195 -18.54 -6.94 -23.57
N TYR A 196 -17.72 -7.33 -24.56
CA TYR A 196 -18.14 -8.26 -25.60
C TYR A 196 -18.10 -9.72 -25.11
N PRO A 197 -19.19 -10.52 -25.30
CA PRO A 197 -19.20 -11.92 -24.90
C PRO A 197 -18.40 -12.80 -25.87
N VAL A 198 -17.49 -13.62 -25.31
CA VAL A 198 -16.70 -14.61 -26.03
C VAL A 198 -16.63 -15.91 -25.23
N ALA A 199 -17.06 -17.02 -25.79
CA ALA A 199 -16.97 -18.35 -25.16
C ALA A 199 -17.52 -18.41 -23.73
N GLY A 200 -18.59 -17.67 -23.44
CA GLY A 200 -19.21 -17.61 -22.08
C GLY A 200 -18.56 -16.59 -21.13
N TYR A 201 -17.49 -15.92 -21.54
CA TYR A 201 -16.81 -14.88 -20.80
C TYR A 201 -17.02 -13.50 -21.42
N LYS A 202 -16.79 -12.43 -20.66
CA LYS A 202 -16.77 -11.06 -21.19
C LYS A 202 -15.33 -10.61 -21.35
N VAL A 203 -15.03 -9.99 -22.51
CA VAL A 203 -13.80 -9.25 -22.75
C VAL A 203 -14.08 -7.74 -22.78
N ASP A 204 -13.14 -6.89 -22.38
CA ASP A 204 -13.41 -5.46 -22.23
C ASP A 204 -13.75 -4.81 -23.56
N VAL A 205 -13.06 -5.20 -24.64
CA VAL A 205 -13.36 -4.78 -26.01
C VAL A 205 -13.24 -5.96 -26.96
N GLY A 206 -14.26 -6.19 -27.79
CA GLY A 206 -14.24 -7.26 -28.80
C GLY A 206 -14.46 -6.74 -30.21
N PHE A 207 -13.58 -7.13 -31.16
CA PHE A 207 -13.72 -6.93 -32.60
C PHE A 207 -14.23 -8.23 -33.23
N ARG A 208 -15.55 -8.34 -33.42
CA ARG A 208 -16.19 -9.56 -33.91
C ARG A 208 -15.68 -10.00 -35.28
N ALA A 209 -15.50 -9.05 -36.19
CA ALA A 209 -15.16 -9.33 -37.60
C ALA A 209 -13.80 -10.03 -37.72
N CYS A 210 -12.80 -9.63 -36.94
CA CYS A 210 -11.46 -10.18 -36.94
C CYS A 210 -11.13 -11.06 -35.74
N LYS A 211 -12.11 -11.33 -34.87
CA LYS A 211 -11.92 -12.12 -33.64
C LYS A 211 -10.72 -11.67 -32.77
N VAL A 212 -10.58 -10.37 -32.59
CA VAL A 212 -9.59 -9.77 -31.70
C VAL A 212 -10.30 -9.27 -30.44
N ALA A 213 -9.77 -9.62 -29.29
CA ALA A 213 -10.21 -9.15 -27.98
C ALA A 213 -9.11 -8.32 -27.33
N LEU A 214 -9.50 -7.22 -26.68
CA LEU A 214 -8.59 -6.43 -25.88
C LEU A 214 -9.05 -6.51 -24.43
N GLU A 215 -8.09 -6.62 -23.51
CA GLU A 215 -8.27 -6.61 -22.07
C GLU A 215 -7.35 -5.57 -21.46
N ALA A 216 -7.91 -4.70 -20.64
CA ALA A 216 -7.17 -3.75 -19.83
C ALA A 216 -6.90 -4.41 -18.47
N ASP A 217 -5.69 -4.92 -18.28
CA ASP A 217 -5.31 -5.49 -17.00
C ASP A 217 -5.15 -4.35 -15.97
N GLY A 218 -5.99 -4.38 -14.93
CA GLY A 218 -5.72 -3.66 -13.69
C GLY A 218 -4.44 -4.18 -13.03
N PHE A 219 -4.08 -3.67 -11.87
CA PHE A 219 -2.95 -4.19 -11.08
C PHE A 219 -3.28 -5.54 -10.41
N ALA A 220 -4.16 -6.36 -11.01
CA ALA A 220 -4.65 -7.59 -10.42
C ALA A 220 -3.49 -8.54 -10.06
N PHE A 221 -3.14 -8.55 -8.79
CA PHE A 221 -2.32 -9.60 -8.19
C PHE A 221 -3.24 -10.80 -7.93
N HIS A 222 -3.37 -11.68 -8.91
CA HIS A 222 -4.00 -12.99 -8.72
C HIS A 222 -3.12 -13.83 -7.80
N SER A 223 -3.37 -13.73 -6.52
CA SER A 223 -2.55 -14.35 -5.47
C SER A 223 -3.12 -15.65 -4.93
N ASP A 224 -4.30 -16.01 -5.34
CA ASP A 224 -4.91 -17.29 -4.98
C ASP A 224 -4.77 -18.26 -6.16
N SER A 225 -4.40 -19.51 -5.85
CA SER A 225 -4.25 -20.58 -6.84
C SER A 225 -5.51 -20.79 -7.69
N ASP A 226 -6.67 -20.54 -7.09
CA ASP A 226 -7.97 -20.71 -7.73
C ASP A 226 -8.26 -19.60 -8.76
N ASP A 227 -7.89 -18.35 -8.45
CA ASP A 227 -8.03 -17.23 -9.38
C ASP A 227 -7.10 -17.42 -10.60
N PHE A 228 -5.86 -17.89 -10.37
CA PHE A 228 -4.92 -18.20 -11.45
C PHE A 228 -5.40 -19.37 -12.32
N HIS A 229 -5.98 -20.41 -11.71
CA HIS A 229 -6.56 -21.53 -12.46
C HIS A 229 -7.75 -21.08 -13.32
N ASN A 230 -8.68 -20.31 -12.76
CA ASN A 230 -9.84 -19.77 -13.46
C ASN A 230 -9.44 -18.85 -14.62
N ASP A 231 -8.43 -17.99 -14.46
CA ASP A 231 -7.92 -17.15 -15.55
C ASP A 231 -7.35 -17.99 -16.70
N ARG A 232 -6.62 -19.08 -16.38
CA ARG A 232 -6.14 -20.02 -17.41
C ARG A 232 -7.26 -20.71 -18.16
N VAL A 233 -8.29 -21.19 -17.46
CA VAL A 233 -9.47 -21.81 -18.07
C VAL A 233 -10.18 -20.81 -19.00
N ARG A 234 -10.40 -19.58 -18.53
CA ARG A 234 -10.97 -18.49 -19.33
C ARG A 234 -10.14 -18.20 -20.58
N GLN A 235 -8.84 -18.04 -20.44
CA GLN A 235 -7.92 -17.74 -21.55
C GLN A 235 -7.92 -18.85 -22.59
N ASN A 236 -7.89 -20.11 -22.17
CA ASN A 236 -7.95 -21.26 -23.07
C ASN A 236 -9.28 -21.30 -23.83
N ALA A 237 -10.41 -21.07 -23.18
CA ALA A 237 -11.73 -21.06 -23.82
C ALA A 237 -11.83 -19.97 -24.92
N ILE A 238 -11.34 -18.76 -24.62
CA ILE A 238 -11.32 -17.65 -25.58
C ILE A 238 -10.40 -17.97 -26.76
N SER A 239 -9.21 -18.54 -26.50
CA SER A 239 -8.25 -18.92 -27.54
C SER A 239 -8.78 -20.04 -28.43
N LEU A 240 -9.42 -21.08 -27.86
CA LEU A 240 -10.05 -22.20 -28.60
C LEU A 240 -11.23 -21.73 -29.45
N ALA A 241 -11.92 -20.65 -29.07
CA ALA A 241 -12.94 -20.01 -29.90
C ALA A 241 -12.34 -19.22 -31.09
N GLY A 242 -11.02 -19.26 -31.26
CA GLY A 242 -10.27 -18.63 -32.33
C GLY A 242 -10.02 -17.13 -32.14
N TRP A 243 -10.19 -16.61 -30.93
CA TRP A 243 -9.94 -15.21 -30.63
C TRP A 243 -8.47 -14.96 -30.23
N GLN A 244 -7.90 -13.90 -30.76
CA GLN A 244 -6.63 -13.36 -30.30
C GLN A 244 -6.90 -12.37 -29.18
N VAL A 245 -6.25 -12.54 -28.05
CA VAL A 245 -6.35 -11.62 -26.91
C VAL A 245 -5.09 -10.77 -26.81
N LEU A 246 -5.25 -9.44 -26.77
CA LEU A 246 -4.21 -8.49 -26.42
C LEU A 246 -4.52 -7.94 -25.03
N ARG A 247 -3.54 -7.95 -24.15
CA ARG A 247 -3.64 -7.42 -22.79
C ARG A 247 -2.75 -6.21 -22.63
N PHE A 248 -3.30 -5.16 -22.07
CA PHE A 248 -2.60 -3.91 -21.84
C PHE A 248 -2.69 -3.51 -20.37
N THR A 249 -1.56 -3.29 -19.75
CA THR A 249 -1.50 -2.80 -18.37
C THR A 249 -1.85 -1.31 -18.32
N TRP A 250 -2.16 -0.80 -17.12
CA TRP A 250 -2.32 0.64 -16.89
C TRP A 250 -1.12 1.45 -17.41
N LEU A 251 0.09 0.94 -17.21
CA LEU A 251 1.31 1.59 -17.69
C LEU A 251 1.35 1.68 -19.22
N ASP A 252 0.95 0.61 -19.92
CA ASP A 252 0.89 0.62 -21.38
C ASP A 252 -0.08 1.69 -21.89
N LEU A 253 -1.24 1.81 -21.24
CA LEU A 253 -2.29 2.74 -21.64
C LEU A 253 -1.93 4.21 -21.36
N THR A 254 -1.13 4.49 -20.31
CA THR A 254 -0.77 5.86 -19.90
C THR A 254 0.54 6.34 -20.50
N GLU A 255 1.58 5.51 -20.48
CA GLU A 255 2.93 5.90 -20.88
C GLU A 255 3.26 5.54 -22.36
N TYR A 256 2.55 4.54 -22.91
CA TYR A 256 2.83 4.05 -24.27
C TYR A 256 1.58 3.94 -25.14
N PRO A 257 0.66 4.94 -25.17
CA PRO A 257 -0.61 4.86 -25.90
C PRO A 257 -0.43 4.62 -27.39
N ASP A 258 0.57 5.22 -28.01
CA ASP A 258 0.85 5.05 -29.46
C ASP A 258 1.25 3.62 -29.78
N ARG A 259 2.02 2.96 -28.92
CA ARG A 259 2.38 1.54 -29.05
C ARG A 259 1.12 0.66 -28.98
N VAL A 260 0.26 0.90 -27.99
CA VAL A 260 -1.00 0.19 -27.83
C VAL A 260 -1.85 0.29 -29.11
N ILE A 261 -2.03 1.50 -29.63
CA ILE A 261 -2.80 1.74 -30.86
C ILE A 261 -2.18 1.06 -32.08
N ALA A 262 -0.85 1.08 -32.19
CA ALA A 262 -0.14 0.39 -33.28
C ALA A 262 -0.33 -1.13 -33.21
N GLU A 263 -0.25 -1.73 -32.02
CA GLU A 263 -0.47 -3.15 -31.81
C GLU A 263 -1.91 -3.58 -32.12
N VAL A 264 -2.89 -2.80 -31.67
CA VAL A 264 -4.31 -3.02 -31.99
C VAL A 264 -4.55 -2.96 -33.49
N LYS A 265 -4.05 -1.92 -34.18
CA LYS A 265 -4.19 -1.78 -35.65
C LYS A 265 -3.55 -2.96 -36.38
N ARG A 266 -2.37 -3.42 -35.92
CA ARG A 266 -1.70 -4.60 -36.50
C ARG A 266 -2.52 -5.87 -36.34
N ALA A 267 -3.05 -6.11 -35.14
CA ALA A 267 -3.86 -7.30 -34.87
C ALA A 267 -5.16 -7.33 -35.68
N ILE A 268 -5.84 -6.19 -35.86
CA ILE A 268 -7.07 -6.09 -36.68
C ILE A 268 -6.80 -6.31 -38.15
N ARG A 269 -5.66 -5.82 -38.66
CA ARG A 269 -5.28 -5.97 -40.11
C ARG A 269 -4.79 -7.36 -40.45
N ALA A 270 -4.24 -8.08 -39.51
CA ALA A 270 -3.67 -9.42 -39.70
C ALA A 270 -4.73 -10.52 -39.81
N ARG A 271 -6.02 -10.18 -39.59
CA ARG A 271 -7.16 -11.08 -39.59
C ARG A 271 -8.31 -10.53 -40.41
#